data_2dcaac361f222d9161a39b61b0e46abd
#
_entry.id   2dcaac361f222d9161a39b61b0e46abd
#
_cell.length_a   1.000
_cell.length_b   1.000
_cell.length_c   1.000
_cell.angle_alpha   90.00
_cell.angle_beta   90.00
_cell.angle_gamma   90.00
#
_symmetry.space_group_name_H-M   'P 1'
#
loop_
_entity.id
_entity.type
_entity.pdbx_description
1 polymer ?
#
loop_
_entity_poly.entity_id
_entity_poly.type
_entity_poly.pdbx_seq_one_letter_code
_entity_poly.pdbx_strand_id
1 'polypeptide(L)'
;MKISIFVDGSGGTNSGYGYFVKETGESFYEKKSELTNNQAEYFAIISALNKFVDSKDEITIFSDSKNTVNQLNHEYAINNEELRNLAREAWRIIGKYTTLSIIWIPRKENLAGKMLGS
;
A
#
# COMPACT_ATOMS: atom_id res chain seq x y z
N MET A 1 -3.90 20.27 2.52
CA MET A 1 -3.35 19.78 1.25
C MET A 1 -3.72 18.33 1.07
N LYS A 2 -3.94 17.89 -0.16
CA LYS A 2 -4.20 16.49 -0.47
C LYS A 2 -2.93 15.83 -0.99
N ILE A 3 -2.61 14.66 -0.44
CA ILE A 3 -1.44 13.88 -0.84
C ILE A 3 -1.93 12.57 -1.40
N SER A 4 -1.51 12.27 -2.63
CA SER A 4 -1.89 11.03 -3.35
C SER A 4 -0.69 10.11 -3.39
N ILE A 5 -0.80 8.97 -2.71
CA ILE A 5 0.28 8.01 -2.60
C ILE A 5 -0.12 6.74 -3.35
N PHE A 6 0.65 6.40 -4.38
CA PHE A 6 0.43 5.18 -5.15
C PHE A 6 1.37 4.11 -4.61
N VAL A 7 0.84 2.91 -4.37
CA VAL A 7 1.63 1.81 -3.81
C VAL A 7 1.60 0.63 -4.76
N ASP A 8 2.67 -0.17 -4.74
CA ASP A 8 2.74 -1.38 -5.56
C ASP A 8 3.69 -2.38 -4.92
N GLY A 9 3.37 -3.65 -5.08
CA GLY A 9 4.18 -4.75 -4.57
C GLY A 9 4.17 -5.91 -5.54
N SER A 10 5.27 -6.62 -5.61
CA SER A 10 5.44 -7.76 -6.51
C SER A 10 6.08 -8.90 -5.75
N GLY A 11 5.48 -10.09 -5.82
CA GLY A 11 5.97 -11.28 -5.14
C GLY A 11 6.93 -12.10 -6.00
N GLY A 12 7.40 -13.21 -5.44
CA GLY A 12 8.31 -14.12 -6.11
C GLY A 12 9.74 -14.02 -5.62
N THR A 13 10.68 -14.55 -6.41
CA THR A 13 12.10 -14.56 -6.01
C THR A 13 12.70 -13.16 -5.97
N ASN A 14 12.20 -12.26 -6.82
CA ASN A 14 12.66 -10.87 -6.86
C ASN A 14 11.57 -9.94 -6.30
N SER A 15 10.97 -10.34 -5.20
CA SER A 15 9.89 -9.56 -4.62
C SER A 15 10.37 -8.22 -4.04
N GLY A 16 9.47 -7.27 -4.03
CA GLY A 16 9.74 -5.95 -3.50
C GLY A 16 8.47 -5.12 -3.47
N TYR A 17 8.57 -3.94 -2.88
CA TYR A 17 7.41 -3.07 -2.72
C TYR A 17 7.85 -1.62 -2.59
N GLY A 18 6.93 -0.72 -2.87
CA GLY A 18 7.25 0.70 -2.75
C GLY A 18 6.06 1.59 -2.96
N TYR A 19 6.33 2.88 -2.95
CA TYR A 19 5.30 3.90 -3.18
C TYR A 19 5.86 5.07 -3.98
N PHE A 20 4.94 5.83 -4.56
CA PHE A 20 5.22 7.06 -5.29
C PHE A 20 4.23 8.14 -4.86
N VAL A 21 4.73 9.31 -4.48
CA VAL A 21 3.90 10.44 -4.06
C VAL A 21 3.74 11.41 -5.24
N LYS A 22 2.53 11.51 -5.74
CA LYS A 22 2.26 12.28 -6.95
C LYS A 22 2.63 13.75 -6.82
N GLU A 23 2.28 14.38 -5.71
CA GLU A 23 2.43 15.83 -5.53
C GLU A 23 3.88 16.27 -5.37
N THR A 24 4.73 15.42 -4.84
CA THR A 24 6.14 15.76 -4.56
C THR A 24 7.12 15.07 -5.46
N GLY A 25 6.72 13.97 -6.11
CA GLY A 25 7.63 13.11 -6.86
C GLY A 25 8.47 12.19 -5.99
N GLU A 26 8.28 12.22 -4.68
CA GLU A 26 9.00 11.35 -3.76
C GLU A 26 8.66 9.90 -4.04
N SER A 27 9.68 9.02 -3.98
CA SER A 27 9.45 7.59 -4.21
C SER A 27 10.30 6.77 -3.24
N PHE A 28 9.85 5.54 -3.04
CA PHE A 28 10.52 4.57 -2.17
C PHE A 28 10.35 3.18 -2.75
N TYR A 29 11.41 2.39 -2.71
CA TYR A 29 11.36 1.00 -3.13
C TYR A 29 12.30 0.18 -2.26
N GLU A 30 11.83 -0.98 -1.81
CA GLU A 30 12.65 -1.92 -1.04
C GLU A 30 12.48 -3.32 -1.59
N LYS A 31 13.59 -4.02 -1.77
CA LYS A 31 13.58 -5.43 -2.12
C LYS A 31 13.44 -6.25 -0.83
N LYS A 32 12.57 -7.26 -0.89
CA LYS A 32 12.41 -8.22 0.20
C LYS A 32 12.06 -9.56 -0.43
N SER A 33 12.98 -10.52 -0.39
CA SER A 33 12.81 -11.78 -1.11
C SER A 33 11.70 -12.65 -0.54
N GLU A 34 11.15 -13.49 -1.39
CA GLU A 34 10.23 -14.57 -1.02
C GLU A 34 8.88 -14.12 -0.46
N LEU A 35 8.41 -12.92 -0.84
CA LEU A 35 7.06 -12.50 -0.52
C LEU A 35 6.08 -13.05 -1.57
N THR A 36 4.86 -13.33 -1.13
CA THR A 36 3.76 -13.53 -2.10
C THR A 36 3.34 -12.16 -2.64
N ASN A 37 2.60 -12.15 -3.76
CA ASN A 37 2.07 -10.90 -4.29
C ASN A 37 1.24 -10.16 -3.25
N ASN A 38 0.36 -10.87 -2.54
CA ASN A 38 -0.50 -10.26 -1.53
C ASN A 38 0.31 -9.70 -0.36
N GLN A 39 1.34 -10.41 0.09
CA GLN A 39 2.21 -9.90 1.15
C GLN A 39 2.93 -8.62 0.71
N ALA A 40 3.46 -8.61 -0.52
CA ALA A 40 4.17 -7.43 -1.04
C ALA A 40 3.24 -6.21 -1.12
N GLU A 41 1.98 -6.42 -1.51
CA GLU A 41 1.01 -5.33 -1.56
C GLU A 41 0.73 -4.76 -0.16
N TYR A 42 0.62 -5.63 0.86
CA TYR A 42 0.46 -5.17 2.23
C TYR A 42 1.69 -4.38 2.70
N PHE A 43 2.89 -4.88 2.41
CA PHE A 43 4.12 -4.18 2.81
C PHE A 43 4.21 -2.80 2.15
N ALA A 44 3.77 -2.67 0.90
CA ALA A 44 3.76 -1.38 0.22
C ALA A 44 2.85 -0.39 0.93
N ILE A 45 1.64 -0.82 1.29
CA ILE A 45 0.68 0.02 2.00
C ILE A 45 1.22 0.39 3.38
N ILE A 46 1.76 -0.59 4.12
CA ILE A 46 2.30 -0.34 5.46
C ILE A 46 3.46 0.65 5.42
N SER A 47 4.34 0.54 4.42
CA SER A 47 5.46 1.47 4.28
C SER A 47 4.98 2.91 4.08
N ALA A 48 3.95 3.09 3.24
CA ALA A 48 3.36 4.41 3.02
C ALA A 48 2.67 4.92 4.30
N LEU A 49 1.92 4.06 4.97
CA LEU A 49 1.25 4.43 6.22
C LEU A 49 2.24 4.90 7.28
N ASN A 50 3.34 4.18 7.45
CA ASN A 50 4.36 4.56 8.44
C ASN A 50 5.03 5.87 8.08
N LYS A 51 5.30 6.09 6.80
CA LYS A 51 5.99 7.31 6.36
C LYS A 51 5.18 8.57 6.64
N PHE A 52 3.87 8.51 6.44
CA PHE A 52 3.02 9.70 6.48
C PHE A 52 2.12 9.79 7.71
N VAL A 53 2.34 8.93 8.72
CA VAL A 53 1.47 8.86 9.90
C VAL A 53 1.40 10.19 10.67
N ASP A 54 2.46 10.98 10.64
CA ASP A 54 2.50 12.26 11.35
C ASP A 54 2.11 13.45 10.46
N SER A 55 1.74 13.19 9.21
CA SER A 55 1.29 14.25 8.32
C SER A 55 -0.09 14.74 8.73
N LYS A 56 -0.30 16.05 8.61
CA LYS A 56 -1.61 16.64 8.85
C LYS A 56 -2.41 16.79 7.57
N ASP A 57 -1.86 16.35 6.45
CA ASP A 57 -2.50 16.41 5.16
C ASP A 57 -3.58 15.34 5.02
N GLU A 58 -4.48 15.54 4.08
CA GLU A 58 -5.46 14.54 3.70
C GLU A 58 -4.77 13.51 2.81
N ILE A 59 -4.66 12.27 3.30
CA ILE A 59 -3.90 11.22 2.62
C ILE A 59 -4.84 10.26 1.90
N THR A 60 -4.55 9.99 0.63
CA THR A 60 -5.24 8.94 -0.13
C THR A 60 -4.18 7.96 -0.64
N ILE A 61 -4.36 6.68 -0.35
CA ILE A 61 -3.49 5.62 -0.83
C ILE A 61 -4.22 4.88 -1.96
N PHE A 62 -3.58 4.80 -3.13
CA PHE A 62 -4.11 4.10 -4.30
C PHE A 62 -3.33 2.82 -4.51
N SER A 63 -4.06 1.71 -4.67
CA SER A 63 -3.47 0.40 -4.94
C SER A 63 -4.25 -0.29 -6.04
N ASP A 64 -3.58 -1.06 -6.88
CA ASP A 64 -4.25 -1.89 -7.87
C ASP A 64 -4.54 -3.31 -7.37
N SER A 65 -4.25 -3.60 -6.12
CA SER A 65 -4.60 -4.87 -5.50
C SER A 65 -6.01 -4.80 -4.91
N LYS A 66 -6.98 -5.31 -5.66
CA LYS A 66 -8.37 -5.29 -5.23
C LYS A 66 -8.58 -6.06 -3.93
N ASN A 67 -7.92 -7.21 -3.79
CA ASN A 67 -8.02 -8.01 -2.56
C ASN A 67 -7.53 -7.22 -1.34
N THR A 68 -6.35 -6.61 -1.44
CA THR A 68 -5.76 -5.91 -0.31
C THR A 68 -6.61 -4.69 0.09
N VAL A 69 -7.04 -3.91 -0.89
CA VAL A 69 -7.86 -2.73 -0.63
C VAL A 69 -9.17 -3.13 0.06
N ASN A 70 -9.86 -4.14 -0.48
CA ASN A 70 -11.14 -4.55 0.07
C ASN A 70 -10.99 -5.24 1.42
N GLN A 71 -9.88 -5.94 1.65
CA GLN A 71 -9.61 -6.51 2.97
C GLN A 71 -9.41 -5.42 4.01
N LEU A 72 -8.62 -4.40 3.69
CA LEU A 72 -8.36 -3.31 4.63
C LEU A 72 -9.60 -2.43 4.86
N ASN A 73 -10.48 -2.34 3.88
CA ASN A 73 -11.74 -1.60 4.00
C ASN A 73 -12.88 -2.47 4.57
N HIS A 74 -12.57 -3.68 5.04
CA HIS A 74 -13.52 -4.59 5.69
C HIS A 74 -14.61 -5.12 4.76
N GLU A 75 -14.35 -5.12 3.44
CA GLU A 75 -15.30 -5.65 2.45
C GLU A 75 -15.06 -7.13 2.15
N TYR A 76 -13.82 -7.60 2.30
CA TYR A 76 -13.44 -8.99 2.04
C TYR A 76 -12.87 -9.62 3.31
N ALA A 77 -13.19 -10.90 3.52
CA ALA A 77 -12.59 -11.68 4.59
C ALA A 77 -11.10 -11.94 4.32
N ILE A 78 -10.35 -12.15 5.37
CA ILE A 78 -8.93 -12.49 5.27
C ILE A 78 -8.77 -13.91 5.82
N ASN A 79 -8.54 -14.88 4.95
CA ASN A 79 -8.48 -16.29 5.33
C ASN A 79 -7.06 -16.82 5.55
N ASN A 80 -6.06 -15.98 5.39
CA ASN A 80 -4.66 -16.33 5.56
C ASN A 80 -4.11 -15.67 6.81
N GLU A 81 -3.48 -16.45 7.68
CA GLU A 81 -3.00 -15.96 8.98
C GLU A 81 -1.94 -14.87 8.82
N GLU A 82 -1.01 -15.06 7.89
CA GLU A 82 0.05 -14.06 7.68
C GLU A 82 -0.54 -12.74 7.18
N LEU A 83 -1.52 -12.80 6.28
CA LEU A 83 -2.18 -11.60 5.80
C LEU A 83 -3.01 -10.94 6.90
N ARG A 84 -3.62 -11.73 7.79
CA ARG A 84 -4.35 -11.17 8.93
C ARG A 84 -3.41 -10.38 9.83
N ASN A 85 -2.21 -10.91 10.06
CA ASN A 85 -1.22 -10.23 10.89
C ASN A 85 -0.78 -8.90 10.25
N LEU A 86 -0.58 -8.90 8.94
CA LEU A 86 -0.23 -7.68 8.21
C LEU A 86 -1.39 -6.67 8.22
N ALA A 87 -2.62 -7.15 8.08
CA ALA A 87 -3.79 -6.28 8.15
C ALA A 87 -3.93 -5.64 9.53
N ARG A 88 -3.70 -6.40 10.60
CA ARG A 88 -3.73 -5.85 11.96
C ARG A 88 -2.69 -4.74 12.13
N GLU A 89 -1.49 -4.96 11.60
CA GLU A 89 -0.44 -3.93 11.63
C GLU A 89 -0.89 -2.67 10.89
N ALA A 90 -1.46 -2.85 9.69
CA ALA A 90 -1.97 -1.73 8.91
C ALA A 90 -3.08 -0.98 9.67
N TRP A 91 -4.05 -1.72 10.22
CA TRP A 91 -5.15 -1.10 10.97
C TRP A 91 -4.67 -0.33 12.20
N ARG A 92 -3.65 -0.83 12.87
CA ARG A 92 -3.06 -0.15 14.02
C ARG A 92 -2.55 1.24 13.61
N ILE A 93 -1.89 1.31 12.46
CA ILE A 93 -1.37 2.59 11.96
C ILE A 93 -2.50 3.47 11.42
N ILE A 94 -3.43 2.87 10.68
CA ILE A 94 -4.60 3.59 10.13
C ILE A 94 -5.37 4.31 11.25
N GLY A 95 -5.46 3.69 12.42
CA GLY A 95 -6.15 4.30 13.56
C GLY A 95 -5.53 5.60 14.06
N LYS A 96 -4.31 5.91 13.65
CA LYS A 96 -3.64 7.16 14.02
C LYS A 96 -3.91 8.30 13.05
N TYR A 97 -4.55 8.01 11.91
CA TYR A 97 -4.85 9.01 10.90
C TYR A 97 -6.20 9.68 11.20
N THR A 98 -6.31 10.97 10.92
CA THR A 98 -7.58 11.68 11.00
C THR A 98 -8.32 11.66 9.67
N THR A 99 -7.57 11.77 8.56
CA THR A 99 -8.17 11.79 7.22
C THR A 99 -7.36 10.92 6.28
N LEU A 100 -7.84 9.69 6.09
CA LEU A 100 -7.16 8.72 5.24
C LEU A 100 -8.21 7.93 4.46
N SER A 101 -7.92 7.69 3.17
CA SER A 101 -8.70 6.79 2.33
C SER A 101 -7.77 5.82 1.63
N ILE A 102 -8.18 4.57 1.48
CA ILE A 102 -7.47 3.56 0.70
C ILE A 102 -8.40 3.15 -0.44
N ILE A 103 -7.97 3.37 -1.67
CA ILE A 103 -8.82 3.26 -2.85
C ILE A 103 -8.17 2.35 -3.89
N TRP A 104 -8.98 1.46 -4.47
CA TRP A 104 -8.54 0.62 -5.57
C TRP A 104 -8.59 1.38 -6.89
N ILE A 105 -7.55 1.20 -7.71
CA ILE A 105 -7.50 1.72 -9.07
C ILE A 105 -7.02 0.61 -10.01
N PRO A 106 -7.36 0.70 -11.32
CA PRO A 106 -6.82 -0.25 -12.29
C PRO A 106 -5.29 -0.14 -12.38
N ARG A 107 -4.63 -1.25 -12.72
CA ARG A 107 -3.18 -1.30 -12.81
C ARG A 107 -2.61 -0.23 -13.76
N LYS A 108 -3.28 0.03 -14.87
CA LYS A 108 -2.81 1.02 -15.85
C LYS A 108 -2.74 2.44 -15.30
N GLU A 109 -3.46 2.71 -14.21
CA GLU A 109 -3.48 4.03 -13.56
C GLU A 109 -2.52 4.12 -12.38
N ASN A 110 -1.87 3.02 -12.02
CA ASN A 110 -0.98 3.00 -10.86
C ASN A 110 0.39 3.57 -11.21
N LEU A 111 0.66 4.78 -10.74
CA LEU A 111 1.93 5.47 -11.03
C LEU A 111 3.13 4.75 -10.39
N ALA A 112 2.93 4.09 -9.26
CA ALA A 112 4.00 3.32 -8.62
C ALA A 112 4.39 2.12 -9.47
N GLY A 113 3.40 1.43 -10.06
CA GLY A 113 3.66 0.30 -10.94
C GLY A 113 4.50 0.70 -12.13
N LYS A 114 4.18 1.83 -12.76
CA LYS A 114 4.94 2.34 -13.90
C LYS A 114 6.38 2.68 -13.51
N MET A 115 6.56 3.29 -12.36
CA MET A 115 7.86 3.69 -11.86
C MET A 115 8.71 2.46 -11.49
N LEU A 116 8.09 1.43 -10.91
CA LEU A 116 8.79 0.22 -10.47
C LEU A 116 8.95 -0.81 -11.58
N GLY A 117 8.48 -0.52 -12.79
CA GLY A 117 8.64 -1.41 -13.94
C GLY A 117 7.69 -2.59 -13.98
N SER A 118 6.59 -2.52 -13.28
CA SER A 118 5.61 -3.60 -13.25
C SER A 118 4.42 -3.35 -14.18
#